data_3f4a60fbc104356ce689ffaf37e39196
#
_entry.id   3f4a60fbc104356ce689ffaf37e39196
#
_cell.length_a   1.000
_cell.length_b   1.000
_cell.length_c   1.000
_cell.angle_alpha   90.00
_cell.angle_beta   90.00
_cell.angle_gamma   90.00
#
_symmetry.space_group_name_H-M   'P 1'
#
loop_
_entity.id
_entity.type
_entity.pdbx_description
1 polymer ?
#
loop_
_entity_poly.entity_id
_entity_poly.type
_entity_poly.pdbx_seq_one_letter_code
_entity_poly.pdbx_strand_id
1 'polypeptide(L)'
;LIRPILNEFEKQEHVKIEIKHGSTQVLLSNLHNEDFSERGDVFMGGVLSETIDHPEDFVPYQDTSVTQQLEDYRSNNKYVTSFLLMPTVIVVNSDLQGDIKIRGYQDLLQPILKGKIAYSNPNTTTTGYQHMRAIYSMHHRVSDVHQFQNHAMQLSKTSKVIEDVAKGKYYAGLSYEQDARTWKNKGYPVSIVYPIEGTMLNVDGIALVKNAHPHPKRKKLVQYLTSRSVQQRLVAEFDAKSIRKDVSEQSDQSIENLKNIPLIPKSKLPDIPHHKFLEMIQ
;
A
#
# COMPACT_ATOMS: atom_id res chain seq x y z
N LEU A 1 12.90 3.87 -0.67
CA LEU A 1 12.56 3.97 0.74
C LEU A 1 13.40 3.02 1.61
N ILE A 2 13.31 1.72 1.41
CA ILE A 2 13.89 0.69 2.31
C ILE A 2 15.40 0.43 2.08
N ARG A 3 15.98 0.84 0.95
CA ARG A 3 17.37 0.51 0.60
C ARG A 3 18.42 0.93 1.65
N PRO A 4 18.35 2.11 2.28
CA PRO A 4 19.28 2.47 3.37
C PRO A 4 19.23 1.49 4.55
N ILE A 5 18.02 1.04 4.93
CA ILE A 5 17.80 0.06 5.99
C ILE A 5 18.42 -1.31 5.61
N LEU A 6 18.21 -1.75 4.38
CA LEU A 6 18.77 -3.01 3.89
C LEU A 6 20.30 -2.98 3.80
N ASN A 7 20.89 -1.86 3.42
CA ASN A 7 22.36 -1.70 3.36
C ASN A 7 23.00 -1.86 4.76
N GLU A 8 22.33 -1.49 5.82
CA GLU A 8 22.82 -1.73 7.19
C GLU A 8 22.74 -3.20 7.56
N PHE A 9 21.64 -3.86 7.22
CA PHE A 9 21.52 -5.31 7.42
C PHE A 9 22.59 -6.07 6.64
N GLU A 10 22.87 -5.68 5.40
CA GLU A 10 23.95 -6.26 4.58
C GLU A 10 25.30 -6.18 5.30
N LYS A 11 25.61 -5.00 5.87
CA LYS A 11 26.87 -4.80 6.61
C LYS A 11 26.91 -5.60 7.91
N GLN A 12 25.83 -5.59 8.69
CA GLN A 12 25.74 -6.29 9.98
C GLN A 12 25.83 -7.81 9.82
N GLU A 13 25.21 -8.33 8.76
CA GLU A 13 25.08 -9.76 8.56
C GLU A 13 26.07 -10.33 7.53
N HIS A 14 26.90 -9.48 6.92
CA HIS A 14 27.84 -9.88 5.86
C HIS A 14 27.14 -10.62 4.72
N VAL A 15 26.03 -10.08 4.24
CA VAL A 15 25.25 -10.60 3.10
C VAL A 15 25.08 -9.52 2.04
N LYS A 16 24.71 -9.94 0.83
CA LYS A 16 24.29 -9.05 -0.24
C LYS A 16 22.81 -9.28 -0.53
N ILE A 17 22.02 -8.20 -0.64
CA ILE A 17 20.61 -8.25 -0.96
C ILE A 17 20.37 -7.74 -2.37
N GLU A 18 19.87 -8.58 -3.22
CA GLU A 18 19.38 -8.21 -4.55
C GLU A 18 17.87 -7.94 -4.48
N ILE A 19 17.42 -6.89 -5.16
CA ILE A 19 16.02 -6.46 -5.11
C ILE A 19 15.44 -6.49 -6.52
N LYS A 20 14.41 -7.32 -6.73
CA LYS A 20 13.53 -7.23 -7.90
C LYS A 20 12.40 -6.26 -7.57
N HIS A 21 12.17 -5.26 -8.41
CA HIS A 21 11.12 -4.24 -8.22
C HIS A 21 9.96 -4.44 -9.19
N GLY A 22 8.73 -4.25 -8.70
CA GLY A 22 7.52 -4.32 -9.52
C GLY A 22 6.26 -4.05 -8.73
N SER A 23 5.12 -4.02 -9.40
CA SER A 23 3.81 -4.03 -8.73
C SER A 23 3.58 -5.37 -8.03
N THR A 24 2.95 -5.36 -6.87
CA THR A 24 2.76 -6.57 -6.04
C THR A 24 2.14 -7.73 -6.81
N GLN A 25 1.03 -7.50 -7.53
CA GLN A 25 0.35 -8.56 -8.29
C GLN A 25 1.22 -9.10 -9.43
N VAL A 26 1.96 -8.23 -10.14
CA VAL A 26 2.87 -8.66 -11.21
C VAL A 26 4.00 -9.52 -10.65
N LEU A 27 4.57 -9.12 -9.51
CA LEU A 27 5.63 -9.90 -8.85
C LEU A 27 5.11 -11.23 -8.29
N LEU A 28 3.88 -11.26 -7.75
CA LEU A 28 3.24 -12.51 -7.28
C LEU A 28 2.98 -13.48 -8.44
N SER A 29 2.46 -12.98 -9.56
CA SER A 29 2.25 -13.78 -10.76
C SER A 29 3.56 -14.32 -11.35
N ASN A 30 4.59 -13.48 -11.39
CA ASN A 30 5.91 -13.91 -11.85
C ASN A 30 6.50 -14.99 -10.92
N LEU A 31 6.40 -14.78 -9.60
CA LEU A 31 6.88 -15.74 -8.60
C LEU A 31 6.24 -17.12 -8.78
N HIS A 32 4.92 -17.16 -9.01
CA HIS A 32 4.19 -18.42 -9.22
C HIS A 32 4.70 -19.18 -10.44
N ASN A 33 5.08 -18.49 -11.50
CA ASN A 33 5.56 -19.07 -12.76
C ASN A 33 7.09 -19.26 -12.81
N GLU A 34 7.86 -18.74 -11.83
CA GLU A 34 9.33 -18.95 -11.76
C GLU A 34 9.68 -20.35 -11.26
N ASP A 35 10.77 -20.92 -11.81
CA ASP A 35 11.36 -22.13 -11.25
C ASP A 35 11.83 -21.91 -9.81
N PHE A 36 11.73 -22.93 -8.96
CA PHE A 36 12.10 -22.84 -7.55
C PHE A 36 13.56 -22.42 -7.32
N SER A 37 14.47 -22.72 -8.26
CA SER A 37 15.88 -22.32 -8.22
C SER A 37 16.11 -20.83 -8.49
N GLU A 38 15.17 -20.15 -9.16
CA GLU A 38 15.27 -18.74 -9.55
C GLU A 38 14.54 -17.80 -8.58
N ARG A 39 13.76 -18.38 -7.66
CA ARG A 39 12.95 -17.62 -6.71
C ARG A 39 13.81 -16.93 -5.65
N GLY A 40 13.47 -15.69 -5.32
CA GLY A 40 14.07 -14.99 -4.18
C GLY A 40 13.67 -15.60 -2.83
N ASP A 41 14.24 -15.07 -1.74
CA ASP A 41 14.02 -15.58 -0.38
C ASP A 41 12.85 -14.93 0.34
N VAL A 42 12.61 -13.64 0.07
CA VAL A 42 11.66 -12.81 0.79
C VAL A 42 10.85 -11.99 -0.20
N PHE A 43 9.55 -12.00 -0.03
CA PHE A 43 8.63 -11.13 -0.74
C PHE A 43 8.15 -10.02 0.19
N MET A 44 8.20 -8.78 -0.27
CA MET A 44 7.61 -7.63 0.44
C MET A 44 6.64 -6.92 -0.48
N GLY A 45 5.46 -6.60 0.02
CA GLY A 45 4.49 -5.88 -0.80
C GLY A 45 3.24 -5.48 -0.07
N GLY A 46 2.44 -4.68 -0.76
CA GLY A 46 1.19 -4.18 -0.25
C GLY A 46 0.14 -5.27 -0.13
N VAL A 47 -0.53 -5.29 1.02
CA VAL A 47 -1.74 -6.09 1.29
C VAL A 47 -1.58 -7.59 1.02
N LEU A 48 -0.38 -8.14 1.24
CA LEU A 48 -0.08 -9.56 0.94
C LEU A 48 -1.08 -10.53 1.58
N SER A 49 -1.60 -10.20 2.76
CA SER A 49 -2.60 -11.04 3.44
C SER A 49 -3.89 -11.25 2.64
N GLU A 50 -4.19 -10.35 1.69
CA GLU A 50 -5.40 -10.37 0.88
C GLU A 50 -5.12 -10.72 -0.59
N THR A 51 -3.87 -10.57 -1.05
CA THR A 51 -3.49 -10.69 -2.46
C THR A 51 -2.69 -11.96 -2.79
N ILE A 52 -2.38 -12.78 -1.79
CA ILE A 52 -1.76 -14.10 -2.03
C ILE A 52 -2.84 -15.07 -2.51
N ASP A 53 -2.90 -15.30 -3.82
CA ASP A 53 -3.78 -16.30 -4.43
C ASP A 53 -3.15 -17.70 -4.44
N HIS A 54 -1.82 -17.81 -4.34
CA HIS A 54 -1.02 -19.04 -4.35
C HIS A 54 -0.23 -19.22 -3.03
N PRO A 55 -0.87 -19.57 -1.91
CA PRO A 55 -0.20 -19.74 -0.62
C PRO A 55 0.84 -20.86 -0.59
N GLU A 56 0.78 -21.81 -1.53
CA GLU A 56 1.76 -22.88 -1.72
C GLU A 56 3.15 -22.37 -2.11
N ASP A 57 3.27 -21.15 -2.65
CA ASP A 57 4.53 -20.51 -3.01
C ASP A 57 5.29 -19.94 -1.81
N PHE A 58 4.67 -19.96 -0.62
CA PHE A 58 5.21 -19.37 0.58
C PHE A 58 5.43 -20.39 1.70
N VAL A 59 6.28 -20.00 2.63
CA VAL A 59 6.55 -20.77 3.85
C VAL A 59 5.72 -20.18 5.00
N PRO A 60 4.97 -20.98 5.76
CA PRO A 60 4.29 -20.46 6.96
C PRO A 60 5.31 -19.86 7.93
N TYR A 61 5.26 -18.56 8.11
CA TYR A 61 6.12 -17.84 9.04
C TYR A 61 5.50 -16.50 9.41
N GLN A 62 5.44 -16.25 10.70
CA GLN A 62 5.17 -14.94 11.28
C GLN A 62 6.21 -14.68 12.38
N ASP A 63 6.74 -13.48 12.43
CA ASP A 63 7.61 -13.10 13.53
C ASP A 63 6.79 -12.92 14.81
N THR A 64 6.81 -13.93 15.67
CA THR A 64 6.05 -13.94 16.93
C THR A 64 6.63 -13.00 17.98
N SER A 65 7.89 -12.60 17.86
CA SER A 65 8.55 -11.69 18.81
C SER A 65 7.91 -10.29 18.83
N VAL A 66 7.27 -9.91 17.71
CA VAL A 66 6.58 -8.62 17.56
C VAL A 66 5.07 -8.73 17.65
N THR A 67 4.49 -9.92 17.65
CA THR A 67 3.03 -10.12 17.56
C THR A 67 2.26 -9.39 18.67
N GLN A 68 2.81 -9.35 19.91
CA GLN A 68 2.19 -8.66 21.05
C GLN A 68 2.27 -7.14 20.93
N GLN A 69 3.19 -6.63 20.10
CA GLN A 69 3.41 -5.21 19.90
C GLN A 69 2.70 -4.68 18.63
N LEU A 70 1.99 -5.54 17.91
CA LEU A 70 1.26 -5.14 16.71
C LEU A 70 -0.07 -4.50 17.05
N GLU A 71 -0.49 -3.56 16.21
CA GLU A 71 -1.83 -2.98 16.24
C GLU A 71 -2.89 -4.03 15.88
N ASP A 72 -4.16 -3.71 16.12
CA ASP A 72 -5.29 -4.60 15.82
C ASP A 72 -5.48 -4.88 14.32
N TYR A 73 -4.71 -4.22 13.47
CA TYR A 73 -4.69 -4.38 12.02
C TYR A 73 -3.75 -5.49 11.52
N ARG A 74 -3.06 -6.18 12.43
CA ARG A 74 -2.14 -7.27 12.05
C ARG A 74 -2.81 -8.29 11.12
N SER A 75 -2.03 -8.86 10.22
CA SER A 75 -2.46 -9.97 9.38
C SER A 75 -2.73 -11.23 10.22
N ASN A 76 -3.84 -11.89 9.93
CA ASN A 76 -4.13 -13.24 10.44
C ASN A 76 -3.63 -14.34 9.48
N ASN A 77 -3.06 -13.97 8.32
CA ASN A 77 -2.52 -14.92 7.35
C ASN A 77 -1.19 -15.49 7.85
N LYS A 78 -1.13 -16.81 8.08
CA LYS A 78 0.06 -17.51 8.63
C LYS A 78 1.33 -17.39 7.78
N TYR A 79 1.23 -16.94 6.54
CA TYR A 79 2.36 -16.74 5.63
C TYR A 79 2.92 -15.32 5.68
N VAL A 80 2.23 -14.37 6.33
CA VAL A 80 2.53 -12.94 6.23
C VAL A 80 2.84 -12.36 7.61
N THR A 81 4.04 -11.79 7.73
CA THR A 81 4.38 -10.90 8.85
C THR A 81 3.99 -9.46 8.47
N SER A 82 3.15 -8.83 9.28
CA SER A 82 2.75 -7.43 9.09
C SER A 82 3.95 -6.49 9.24
N PHE A 83 4.02 -5.44 8.41
CA PHE A 83 5.20 -4.59 8.33
C PHE A 83 4.92 -3.10 8.56
N LEU A 84 4.09 -2.47 7.73
CA LEU A 84 3.71 -1.06 7.82
C LEU A 84 2.22 -0.86 7.60
N LEU A 85 1.69 0.26 8.07
CA LEU A 85 0.34 0.71 7.79
C LEU A 85 0.35 1.70 6.64
N MET A 86 -0.52 1.47 5.65
CA MET A 86 -0.58 2.21 4.39
C MET A 86 -2.00 2.74 4.14
N PRO A 87 -2.37 3.92 4.69
CA PRO A 87 -3.66 4.53 4.39
C PRO A 87 -3.76 4.91 2.91
N THR A 88 -4.92 4.63 2.29
CA THR A 88 -5.25 5.18 0.97
C THR A 88 -5.68 6.63 1.09
N VAL A 89 -5.32 7.46 0.12
CA VAL A 89 -5.67 8.89 0.09
C VAL A 89 -6.03 9.34 -1.32
N ILE A 90 -6.80 10.40 -1.42
CA ILE A 90 -6.90 11.20 -2.63
C ILE A 90 -5.80 12.24 -2.59
N VAL A 91 -5.02 12.34 -3.66
CA VAL A 91 -4.02 13.39 -3.86
C VAL A 91 -4.60 14.44 -4.80
N VAL A 92 -4.43 15.71 -4.47
CA VAL A 92 -4.93 16.83 -5.26
C VAL A 92 -3.78 17.76 -5.58
N ASN A 93 -3.67 18.20 -6.83
CA ASN A 93 -2.71 19.25 -7.17
C ASN A 93 -3.27 20.60 -6.67
N SER A 94 -2.60 21.22 -5.70
CA SER A 94 -3.07 22.43 -5.04
C SER A 94 -3.06 23.66 -5.95
N ASP A 95 -2.19 23.69 -6.97
CA ASP A 95 -2.15 24.80 -7.93
C ASP A 95 -3.32 24.76 -8.91
N LEU A 96 -3.85 23.56 -9.17
CA LEU A 96 -5.01 23.36 -10.04
C LEU A 96 -6.34 23.43 -9.30
N GLN A 97 -6.32 23.31 -7.96
CA GLN A 97 -7.53 23.08 -7.17
C GLN A 97 -8.53 24.23 -7.29
N GLY A 98 -8.10 25.49 -7.26
CA GLY A 98 -9.01 26.65 -7.27
C GLY A 98 -10.11 26.51 -6.20
N ASP A 99 -11.34 26.78 -6.59
CA ASP A 99 -12.52 26.71 -5.71
C ASP A 99 -13.15 25.31 -5.60
N ILE A 100 -12.60 24.30 -6.32
CA ILE A 100 -13.17 22.95 -6.32
C ILE A 100 -12.80 22.26 -5.00
N LYS A 101 -13.83 21.86 -4.24
CA LYS A 101 -13.66 21.14 -2.99
C LYS A 101 -13.69 19.64 -3.24
N ILE A 102 -12.64 18.95 -2.80
CA ILE A 102 -12.54 17.48 -2.82
C ILE A 102 -12.34 17.04 -1.37
N ARG A 103 -13.33 16.33 -0.82
CA ARG A 103 -13.34 15.78 0.55
C ARG A 103 -13.42 14.27 0.55
N GLY A 104 -13.84 13.68 -0.58
CA GLY A 104 -14.01 12.24 -0.71
C GLY A 104 -14.26 11.80 -2.15
N TYR A 105 -14.57 10.52 -2.31
CA TYR A 105 -14.74 9.90 -3.63
C TYR A 105 -15.91 10.49 -4.42
N GLN A 106 -17.00 10.88 -3.74
CA GLN A 106 -18.17 11.48 -4.40
C GLN A 106 -17.80 12.83 -5.05
N ASP A 107 -16.96 13.62 -4.41
CA ASP A 107 -16.54 14.91 -4.94
C ASP A 107 -15.68 14.76 -6.22
N LEU A 108 -15.06 13.58 -6.45
CA LEU A 108 -14.32 13.29 -7.68
C LEU A 108 -15.23 13.13 -8.91
N LEU A 109 -16.52 12.85 -8.71
CA LEU A 109 -17.50 12.64 -9.79
C LEU A 109 -18.12 13.94 -10.33
N GLN A 110 -17.66 15.11 -9.85
CA GLN A 110 -18.11 16.40 -10.38
C GLN A 110 -17.83 16.49 -11.89
N PRO A 111 -18.79 16.96 -12.73
CA PRO A 111 -18.63 16.96 -14.20
C PRO A 111 -17.37 17.67 -14.68
N ILE A 112 -16.95 18.73 -14.01
CA ILE A 112 -15.74 19.50 -14.35
C ILE A 112 -14.45 18.68 -14.20
N LEU A 113 -14.47 17.58 -13.43
CA LEU A 113 -13.33 16.70 -13.17
C LEU A 113 -13.28 15.49 -14.10
N LYS A 114 -14.25 15.32 -15.00
CA LYS A 114 -14.29 14.20 -15.93
C LYS A 114 -13.01 14.16 -16.79
N GLY A 115 -12.31 13.00 -16.76
CA GLY A 115 -11.04 12.79 -17.46
C GLY A 115 -9.83 13.48 -16.80
N LYS A 116 -10.00 14.15 -15.66
CA LYS A 116 -8.94 14.86 -14.94
C LYS A 116 -8.49 14.17 -13.65
N ILE A 117 -9.05 13.03 -13.34
CA ILE A 117 -8.70 12.20 -12.19
C ILE A 117 -7.91 10.99 -12.68
N ALA A 118 -6.82 10.64 -12.00
CA ALA A 118 -6.03 9.47 -12.33
C ALA A 118 -6.13 8.39 -11.24
N TYR A 119 -6.15 7.12 -11.66
CA TYR A 119 -6.03 5.98 -10.76
C TYR A 119 -5.19 4.88 -11.40
N SER A 120 -4.59 4.00 -10.59
CA SER A 120 -3.79 2.89 -11.11
C SER A 120 -4.66 1.66 -11.37
N ASN A 121 -4.26 0.86 -12.36
CA ASN A 121 -4.99 -0.34 -12.77
C ASN A 121 -5.19 -1.32 -11.60
N PRO A 122 -6.42 -1.63 -11.19
CA PRO A 122 -6.72 -2.51 -10.06
C PRO A 122 -6.27 -3.96 -10.29
N ASN A 123 -6.15 -4.41 -11.55
CA ASN A 123 -5.70 -5.76 -11.87
C ASN A 123 -4.18 -5.95 -11.69
N THR A 124 -3.41 -4.86 -11.62
CA THR A 124 -1.94 -4.94 -11.56
C THR A 124 -1.34 -4.21 -10.38
N THR A 125 -2.13 -3.42 -9.65
CA THR A 125 -1.65 -2.62 -8.51
C THR A 125 -2.56 -2.79 -7.30
N THR A 126 -1.97 -2.99 -6.13
CA THR A 126 -2.71 -3.04 -4.86
C THR A 126 -3.40 -1.73 -4.54
N THR A 127 -2.80 -0.59 -4.90
CA THR A 127 -3.42 0.73 -4.71
C THR A 127 -4.73 0.86 -5.48
N GLY A 128 -4.72 0.52 -6.78
CA GLY A 128 -5.93 0.53 -7.59
C GLY A 128 -7.01 -0.39 -7.02
N TYR A 129 -6.64 -1.63 -6.69
CA TYR A 129 -7.54 -2.59 -6.07
C TYR A 129 -8.19 -2.06 -4.79
N GLN A 130 -7.40 -1.51 -3.87
CA GLN A 130 -7.92 -1.02 -2.58
C GLN A 130 -8.82 0.20 -2.72
N HIS A 131 -8.52 1.11 -3.64
CA HIS A 131 -9.41 2.24 -3.91
C HIS A 131 -10.74 1.79 -4.53
N MET A 132 -10.73 0.79 -5.43
CA MET A 132 -11.99 0.25 -5.97
C MET A 132 -12.81 -0.44 -4.87
N ARG A 133 -12.17 -1.15 -3.93
CA ARG A 133 -12.83 -1.69 -2.75
C ARG A 133 -13.42 -0.60 -1.85
N ALA A 134 -12.71 0.50 -1.63
CA ALA A 134 -13.20 1.64 -0.88
C ALA A 134 -14.47 2.23 -1.52
N ILE A 135 -14.44 2.47 -2.84
CA ILE A 135 -15.59 2.98 -3.59
C ILE A 135 -16.78 2.00 -3.52
N TYR A 136 -16.53 0.70 -3.73
CA TYR A 136 -17.56 -0.32 -3.58
C TYR A 136 -18.18 -0.33 -2.19
N SER A 137 -17.38 -0.18 -1.14
CA SER A 137 -17.81 -0.25 0.27
C SER A 137 -18.74 0.87 0.69
N MET A 138 -18.84 1.96 -0.08
CA MET A 138 -19.77 3.05 0.21
C MET A 138 -21.23 2.59 0.19
N HIS A 139 -21.61 1.80 -0.82
CA HIS A 139 -22.99 1.34 -1.01
C HIS A 139 -23.10 -0.13 -1.41
N HIS A 140 -22.01 -0.88 -1.46
CA HIS A 140 -21.92 -2.27 -1.95
C HIS A 140 -22.46 -2.45 -3.38
N ARG A 141 -22.16 -1.49 -4.28
CA ARG A 141 -22.63 -1.49 -5.66
C ARG A 141 -21.46 -1.41 -6.64
N VAL A 142 -21.39 -2.36 -7.56
CA VAL A 142 -20.42 -2.37 -8.67
C VAL A 142 -20.62 -1.16 -9.59
N SER A 143 -21.86 -0.70 -9.73
CA SER A 143 -22.18 0.50 -10.53
C SER A 143 -21.43 1.76 -10.08
N ASP A 144 -21.14 1.91 -8.79
CA ASP A 144 -20.38 3.05 -8.26
C ASP A 144 -18.91 2.98 -8.71
N VAL A 145 -18.35 1.77 -8.75
CA VAL A 145 -17.00 1.53 -9.27
C VAL A 145 -16.94 1.82 -10.77
N HIS A 146 -17.89 1.31 -11.55
CA HIS A 146 -17.96 1.56 -13.00
C HIS A 146 -18.17 3.06 -13.29
N GLN A 147 -19.01 3.76 -12.51
CA GLN A 147 -19.19 5.20 -12.66
C GLN A 147 -17.87 5.94 -12.47
N PHE A 148 -17.10 5.59 -11.42
CA PHE A 148 -15.78 6.17 -11.18
C PHE A 148 -14.80 5.84 -12.32
N GLN A 149 -14.71 4.59 -12.75
CA GLN A 149 -13.84 4.17 -13.85
C GLN A 149 -14.14 4.91 -15.16
N ASN A 150 -15.42 5.11 -15.48
CA ASN A 150 -15.86 5.86 -16.68
C ASN A 150 -15.61 7.37 -16.56
N HIS A 151 -15.39 7.88 -15.36
CA HIS A 151 -15.13 9.29 -15.07
C HIS A 151 -13.63 9.61 -15.01
N ALA A 152 -12.81 8.67 -14.57
CA ALA A 152 -11.39 8.82 -14.30
C ALA A 152 -10.49 8.15 -15.36
N MET A 153 -9.20 8.46 -15.34
CA MET A 153 -8.20 7.93 -16.27
C MET A 153 -7.37 6.84 -15.58
N GLN A 154 -7.41 5.63 -16.13
CA GLN A 154 -6.62 4.52 -15.64
C GLN A 154 -5.17 4.60 -16.14
N LEU A 155 -4.21 4.48 -15.23
CA LEU A 155 -2.77 4.42 -15.51
C LEU A 155 -2.21 3.05 -15.10
N SER A 156 -1.08 2.67 -15.69
CA SER A 156 -0.48 1.34 -15.45
C SER A 156 0.18 1.18 -14.08
N LYS A 157 0.58 2.28 -13.42
CA LYS A 157 1.36 2.24 -12.17
C LYS A 157 0.93 3.31 -11.19
N THR A 158 0.93 3.01 -9.90
CA THR A 158 0.66 3.99 -8.82
C THR A 158 1.67 5.14 -8.83
N SER A 159 2.95 4.84 -9.05
CA SER A 159 3.99 5.89 -9.12
C SER A 159 3.73 6.89 -10.25
N LYS A 160 3.10 6.45 -11.35
CA LYS A 160 2.73 7.35 -12.44
C LYS A 160 1.54 8.23 -12.08
N VAL A 161 0.59 7.72 -11.30
CA VAL A 161 -0.55 8.52 -10.81
C VAL A 161 -0.05 9.71 -10.00
N ILE A 162 0.74 9.47 -8.96
CA ILE A 162 1.23 10.55 -8.09
C ILE A 162 2.16 11.52 -8.83
N GLU A 163 3.02 11.01 -9.71
CA GLU A 163 3.90 11.85 -10.54
C GLU A 163 3.10 12.80 -11.43
N ASP A 164 2.10 12.26 -12.15
CA ASP A 164 1.30 13.04 -13.09
C ASP A 164 0.40 14.08 -12.38
N VAL A 165 -0.11 13.75 -11.18
CA VAL A 165 -0.83 14.72 -10.34
C VAL A 165 0.12 15.81 -9.85
N ALA A 166 1.28 15.44 -9.29
CA ALA A 166 2.25 16.39 -8.77
C ALA A 166 2.75 17.37 -9.83
N LYS A 167 2.87 16.92 -11.07
CA LYS A 167 3.29 17.75 -12.24
C LYS A 167 2.12 18.50 -12.92
N GLY A 168 0.91 18.43 -12.38
CA GLY A 168 -0.26 19.14 -12.89
C GLY A 168 -0.88 18.57 -14.17
N LYS A 169 -0.56 17.33 -14.55
CA LYS A 169 -1.21 16.66 -15.69
C LYS A 169 -2.63 16.22 -15.36
N TYR A 170 -2.86 15.78 -14.12
CA TYR A 170 -4.17 15.48 -13.57
C TYR A 170 -4.47 16.37 -12.38
N TYR A 171 -5.74 16.65 -12.21
CA TYR A 171 -6.24 17.48 -11.12
C TYR A 171 -6.14 16.78 -9.76
N ALA A 172 -6.50 15.50 -9.75
CA ALA A 172 -6.38 14.64 -8.58
C ALA A 172 -6.08 13.20 -8.98
N GLY A 173 -5.74 12.37 -8.00
CA GLY A 173 -5.47 10.96 -8.22
C GLY A 173 -5.60 10.13 -6.95
N LEU A 174 -5.62 8.81 -7.12
CA LEU A 174 -5.74 7.85 -6.04
C LEU A 174 -4.36 7.26 -5.71
N SER A 175 -3.92 7.38 -4.46
CA SER A 175 -2.57 6.99 -4.02
C SER A 175 -2.56 6.47 -2.59
N TYR A 176 -1.37 6.10 -2.11
CA TYR A 176 -1.09 5.94 -0.68
C TYR A 176 -0.57 7.23 -0.07
N GLU A 177 -0.85 7.43 1.21
CA GLU A 177 -0.39 8.59 1.97
C GLU A 177 1.12 8.80 1.88
N GLN A 178 1.90 7.74 2.04
CA GLN A 178 3.36 7.81 2.03
C GLN A 178 3.93 8.29 0.68
N ASP A 179 3.35 7.82 -0.43
CA ASP A 179 3.74 8.29 -1.76
C ASP A 179 3.42 9.77 -1.93
N ALA A 180 2.23 10.19 -1.49
CA ALA A 180 1.80 11.59 -1.54
C ALA A 180 2.72 12.50 -0.70
N ARG A 181 3.09 12.06 0.52
CA ARG A 181 4.05 12.79 1.38
C ARG A 181 5.40 12.92 0.73
N THR A 182 5.91 11.85 0.12
CA THR A 182 7.21 11.87 -0.57
C THR A 182 7.27 12.96 -1.64
N TRP A 183 6.19 13.18 -2.40
CA TRP A 183 6.14 14.25 -3.40
C TRP A 183 5.93 15.63 -2.79
N LYS A 184 5.09 15.73 -1.76
CA LYS A 184 4.89 16.97 -0.99
C LYS A 184 6.20 17.45 -0.36
N ASN A 185 6.96 16.55 0.26
CA ASN A 185 8.26 16.88 0.88
C ASN A 185 9.34 17.28 -0.12
N LYS A 186 9.19 16.88 -1.39
CA LYS A 186 10.02 17.38 -2.51
C LYS A 186 9.60 18.76 -3.01
N GLY A 187 8.60 19.40 -2.40
CA GLY A 187 8.13 20.75 -2.76
C GLY A 187 7.11 20.79 -3.88
N TYR A 188 6.54 19.65 -4.31
CA TYR A 188 5.48 19.66 -5.32
C TYR A 188 4.13 20.10 -4.69
N PRO A 189 3.24 20.73 -5.50
CA PRO A 189 1.96 21.25 -5.03
C PRO A 189 0.95 20.09 -4.84
N VAL A 190 1.15 19.28 -3.82
CA VAL A 190 0.34 18.11 -3.49
C VAL A 190 -0.37 18.32 -2.16
N SER A 191 -1.69 18.28 -2.17
CA SER A 191 -2.56 18.19 -1.00
C SER A 191 -3.04 16.74 -0.81
N ILE A 192 -3.13 16.32 0.45
CA ILE A 192 -3.54 14.97 0.85
C ILE A 192 -4.93 15.05 1.44
N VAL A 193 -5.86 14.26 0.91
CA VAL A 193 -7.25 14.21 1.37
C VAL A 193 -7.56 12.77 1.81
N TYR A 194 -7.95 12.61 3.07
CA TYR A 194 -8.52 11.37 3.58
C TYR A 194 -10.02 11.38 3.27
N PRO A 195 -10.53 10.44 2.45
CA PRO A 195 -11.94 10.46 2.04
C PRO A 195 -12.89 10.43 3.23
N ILE A 196 -13.88 11.31 3.24
CA ILE A 196 -14.90 11.35 4.30
C ILE A 196 -15.76 10.09 4.34
N GLU A 197 -15.90 9.39 3.23
CA GLU A 197 -16.60 8.11 3.13
C GLU A 197 -15.82 6.98 3.82
N GLY A 198 -14.54 7.19 3.99
CA GLY A 198 -13.62 6.31 4.69
C GLY A 198 -12.34 5.99 3.90
N THR A 199 -11.28 5.87 4.65
CA THR A 199 -9.94 5.50 4.18
C THR A 199 -9.75 4.00 4.37
N MET A 200 -9.25 3.30 3.33
CA MET A 200 -8.73 1.94 3.48
C MET A 200 -7.41 1.98 4.23
N LEU A 201 -7.33 1.29 5.35
CA LEU A 201 -6.08 1.07 6.04
C LEU A 201 -5.49 -0.27 5.62
N ASN A 202 -4.50 -0.21 4.76
CA ASN A 202 -3.81 -1.39 4.27
C ASN A 202 -2.65 -1.75 5.19
N VAL A 203 -2.32 -3.03 5.23
CA VAL A 203 -1.16 -3.54 5.95
C VAL A 203 -0.20 -4.14 4.96
N ASP A 204 0.95 -3.53 4.80
CA ASP A 204 2.04 -4.11 4.04
C ASP A 204 2.60 -5.31 4.78
N GLY A 205 3.03 -6.30 4.03
CA GLY A 205 3.49 -7.56 4.58
C GLY A 205 4.83 -8.01 4.03
N ILE A 206 5.44 -8.90 4.81
CA ILE A 206 6.64 -9.64 4.44
C ILE A 206 6.31 -11.12 4.52
N ALA A 207 6.63 -11.87 3.46
CA ALA A 207 6.45 -13.31 3.38
C ALA A 207 7.74 -14.01 3.00
N LEU A 208 7.99 -15.19 3.56
CA LEU A 208 9.10 -16.05 3.16
C LEU A 208 8.69 -16.86 1.96
N VAL A 209 9.47 -16.76 0.89
CA VAL A 209 9.23 -17.49 -0.35
C VAL A 209 9.73 -18.94 -0.22
N LYS A 210 8.98 -19.86 -0.82
CA LYS A 210 9.39 -21.25 -0.95
C LYS A 210 10.28 -21.39 -2.20
N ASN A 211 11.55 -21.63 -2.00
CA ASN A 211 12.56 -21.77 -3.04
C ASN A 211 13.46 -22.99 -2.81
N ALA A 212 14.28 -23.36 -3.80
CA ALA A 212 15.14 -24.54 -3.75
C ALA A 212 16.31 -24.39 -2.77
N HIS A 213 16.84 -23.17 -2.63
CA HIS A 213 18.07 -22.87 -1.86
C HIS A 213 17.85 -21.70 -0.89
N PRO A 214 17.01 -21.87 0.17
CA PRO A 214 16.65 -20.77 1.04
C PRO A 214 17.85 -20.23 1.83
N HIS A 215 18.08 -18.93 1.76
CA HIS A 215 19.14 -18.30 2.51
C HIS A 215 18.89 -18.41 4.03
N PRO A 216 19.87 -18.86 4.84
CA PRO A 216 19.66 -19.11 6.28
C PRO A 216 19.29 -17.87 7.08
N LYS A 217 19.66 -16.67 6.62
CA LYS A 217 19.38 -15.39 7.30
C LYS A 217 18.05 -14.72 6.91
N ARG A 218 17.23 -15.32 6.02
CA ARG A 218 15.96 -14.71 5.57
C ARG A 218 14.99 -14.41 6.71
N LYS A 219 14.88 -15.29 7.73
CA LYS A 219 14.07 -15.04 8.93
C LYS A 219 14.63 -13.87 9.74
N LYS A 220 15.95 -13.78 9.87
CA LYS A 220 16.62 -12.68 10.57
C LYS A 220 16.38 -11.34 9.88
N LEU A 221 16.29 -11.32 8.54
CA LEU A 221 15.90 -10.12 7.79
C LEU A 221 14.48 -9.67 8.16
N VAL A 222 13.52 -10.60 8.24
CA VAL A 222 12.14 -10.26 8.66
C VAL A 222 12.15 -9.68 10.07
N GLN A 223 12.82 -10.32 11.03
CA GLN A 223 12.96 -9.85 12.42
C GLN A 223 13.63 -8.48 12.51
N TYR A 224 14.66 -8.24 11.71
CA TYR A 224 15.33 -6.94 11.65
C TYR A 224 14.37 -5.85 11.16
N LEU A 225 13.65 -6.08 10.07
CA LEU A 225 12.72 -5.12 9.49
C LEU A 225 11.54 -4.78 10.41
N THR A 226 11.09 -5.73 11.21
CA THR A 226 10.00 -5.56 12.18
C THR A 226 10.47 -5.13 13.56
N SER A 227 11.79 -5.01 13.78
CA SER A 227 12.36 -4.56 15.05
C SER A 227 11.93 -3.13 15.39
N ARG A 228 11.86 -2.81 16.69
CA ARG A 228 11.48 -1.47 17.16
C ARG A 228 12.39 -0.38 16.59
N SER A 229 13.71 -0.62 16.58
CA SER A 229 14.69 0.35 16.10
C SER A 229 14.52 0.68 14.62
N VAL A 230 14.29 -0.34 13.78
CA VAL A 230 14.05 -0.13 12.34
C VAL A 230 12.71 0.55 12.11
N GLN A 231 11.66 0.14 12.82
CA GLN A 231 10.34 0.76 12.69
C GLN A 231 10.35 2.23 13.13
N GLN A 232 11.07 2.59 14.20
CA GLN A 232 11.25 3.99 14.60
C GLN A 232 11.96 4.82 13.52
N ARG A 233 12.98 4.25 12.87
CA ARG A 233 13.66 4.92 11.76
C ARG A 233 12.78 5.08 10.54
N LEU A 234 11.98 4.09 10.21
CA LEU A 234 11.02 4.18 9.10
C LEU A 234 10.01 5.32 9.33
N VAL A 235 9.56 5.49 10.57
CA VAL A 235 8.71 6.62 10.95
C VAL A 235 9.47 7.94 10.86
N ALA A 236 10.67 8.02 11.44
CA ALA A 236 11.44 9.25 11.57
C ALA A 236 12.01 9.78 10.23
N GLU A 237 12.51 8.86 9.40
CA GLU A 237 13.26 9.22 8.19
C GLU A 237 12.39 9.20 6.92
N PHE A 238 11.25 8.47 6.96
CA PHE A 238 10.46 8.20 5.75
C PHE A 238 8.95 8.44 5.93
N ASP A 239 8.53 9.08 7.02
CA ASP A 239 7.12 9.36 7.32
C ASP A 239 6.22 8.10 7.25
N ALA A 240 6.77 6.92 7.52
CA ALA A 240 6.02 5.68 7.51
C ALA A 240 5.10 5.59 8.74
N LYS A 241 3.99 4.87 8.61
CA LYS A 241 3.17 4.50 9.77
C LYS A 241 3.54 3.10 10.23
N SER A 242 4.09 3.01 11.45
CA SER A 242 4.49 1.73 12.04
C SER A 242 3.28 0.86 12.36
N ILE A 243 3.44 -0.46 12.15
CA ILE A 243 2.49 -1.45 12.67
C ILE A 243 2.64 -1.67 14.18
N ARG A 244 3.72 -1.20 14.81
CA ARG A 244 4.04 -1.45 16.22
C ARG A 244 3.42 -0.40 17.14
N LYS A 245 2.76 -0.84 18.21
CA LYS A 245 2.19 0.01 19.29
C LYS A 245 3.25 0.74 20.12
N ASP A 246 4.45 0.16 20.21
CA ASP A 246 5.55 0.69 21.02
C ASP A 246 6.50 1.62 20.22
N VAL A 247 6.11 1.99 19.03
CA VAL A 247 6.74 3.02 18.20
C VAL A 247 5.81 4.22 18.12
N SER A 248 6.24 5.34 18.71
CA SER A 248 5.46 6.57 18.64
C SER A 248 5.45 7.14 17.22
N GLU A 249 4.28 7.50 16.72
CA GLU A 249 4.16 8.38 15.57
C GLU A 249 4.83 9.70 15.96
N GLN A 250 5.75 10.19 15.15
CA GLN A 250 6.31 11.52 15.40
C GLN A 250 5.19 12.56 15.29
N SER A 251 5.17 13.47 16.24
CA SER A 251 4.25 14.61 16.27
C SER A 251 4.62 15.70 15.27
N ASP A 252 4.93 15.35 14.03
CA ASP A 252 4.88 16.34 12.98
C ASP A 252 3.40 16.66 12.76
N GLN A 253 3.02 17.93 12.96
CA GLN A 253 1.65 18.41 12.75
C GLN A 253 1.12 18.15 11.33
N SER A 254 2.00 17.74 10.40
CA SER A 254 1.65 17.38 9.03
C SER A 254 1.20 15.92 8.86
N ILE A 255 1.42 15.04 9.88
CA ILE A 255 1.03 13.63 9.82
C ILE A 255 -0.27 13.45 10.60
N GLU A 256 -1.37 13.21 9.87
CA GLU A 256 -2.65 12.89 10.51
C GLU A 256 -2.51 11.60 11.32
N ASN A 257 -2.83 11.68 12.61
CA ASN A 257 -2.82 10.51 13.48
C ASN A 257 -3.91 9.54 13.00
N LEU A 258 -3.63 8.23 13.00
CA LEU A 258 -4.60 7.20 12.62
C LEU A 258 -5.94 7.33 13.34
N LYS A 259 -5.96 7.84 14.58
CA LYS A 259 -7.17 8.06 15.36
C LYS A 259 -8.10 9.14 14.77
N ASN A 260 -7.55 10.05 13.98
CA ASN A 260 -8.29 11.15 13.36
C ASN A 260 -8.66 10.83 11.89
N ILE A 261 -8.12 9.76 11.31
CA ILE A 261 -8.43 9.35 9.94
C ILE A 261 -9.77 8.61 9.93
N PRO A 262 -10.72 8.98 9.07
CA PRO A 262 -11.99 8.26 8.92
C PRO A 262 -11.72 6.91 8.25
N LEU A 263 -11.49 5.85 9.04
CA LEU A 263 -11.22 4.51 8.53
C LEU A 263 -12.52 3.80 8.11
N ILE A 264 -12.47 3.03 7.03
CA ILE A 264 -13.56 2.09 6.68
C ILE A 264 -13.54 0.95 7.70
N PRO A 265 -14.63 0.75 8.47
CA PRO A 265 -14.72 -0.37 9.40
C PRO A 265 -14.61 -1.72 8.68
N LYS A 266 -13.91 -2.69 9.27
CA LYS A 266 -13.78 -4.04 8.68
C LYS A 266 -15.12 -4.68 8.34
N SER A 267 -16.16 -4.40 9.11
CA SER A 267 -17.54 -4.89 8.87
C SER A 267 -18.19 -4.36 7.60
N LYS A 268 -17.68 -3.25 7.04
CA LYS A 268 -18.15 -2.68 5.77
C LYS A 268 -17.32 -3.16 4.57
N LEU A 269 -16.21 -3.83 4.81
CA LEU A 269 -15.38 -4.35 3.72
C LEU A 269 -16.06 -5.60 3.13
N PRO A 270 -16.05 -5.74 1.79
CA PRO A 270 -16.61 -6.93 1.17
C PRO A 270 -15.77 -8.17 1.54
N ASP A 271 -16.45 -9.23 1.99
CA ASP A 271 -15.85 -10.56 2.16
C ASP A 271 -15.89 -11.28 0.79
N ILE A 272 -15.16 -10.73 -0.17
CA ILE A 272 -15.08 -11.23 -1.54
C ILE A 272 -13.61 -11.54 -1.83
N PRO A 273 -13.28 -12.76 -2.29
CA PRO A 273 -11.92 -13.09 -2.69
C PRO A 273 -11.36 -12.11 -3.72
N HIS A 274 -10.06 -11.83 -3.65
CA HIS A 274 -9.36 -10.86 -4.48
C HIS A 274 -9.70 -11.00 -5.98
N HIS A 275 -9.50 -12.21 -6.55
CA HIS A 275 -9.76 -12.48 -7.97
C HIS A 275 -11.24 -12.26 -8.34
N LYS A 276 -12.19 -12.70 -7.48
CA LYS A 276 -13.62 -12.50 -7.73
C LYS A 276 -14.03 -11.04 -7.72
N PHE A 277 -13.46 -10.25 -6.80
CA PHE A 277 -13.73 -8.81 -6.79
C PHE A 277 -13.24 -8.15 -8.07
N LEU A 278 -12.05 -8.51 -8.56
CA LEU A 278 -11.52 -8.00 -9.82
C LEU A 278 -12.40 -8.38 -11.02
N GLU A 279 -12.92 -9.61 -11.08
CA GLU A 279 -13.87 -10.03 -12.11
C GLU A 279 -15.18 -9.21 -12.09
N MET A 280 -15.65 -8.84 -10.90
CA MET A 280 -16.89 -8.06 -10.75
C MET A 280 -16.78 -6.62 -11.25
N ILE A 281 -15.59 -6.02 -11.22
CA ILE A 281 -15.38 -4.60 -11.57
C ILE A 281 -14.77 -4.40 -12.96
N GLN A 282 -14.61 -5.46 -13.73
CA GLN A 282 -14.25 -5.39 -15.16
C GLN A 282 -15.46 -5.02 -16.00
#